data_99b502912b7bb8457dbc478d00307aa9
#
_entry.id   99b502912b7bb8457dbc478d00307aa9
#
_cell.length_a   1.000
_cell.length_b   1.000
_cell.length_c   1.000
_cell.angle_alpha   90.00
_cell.angle_beta   90.00
_cell.angle_gamma   90.00
#
_symmetry.space_group_name_H-M   'P 1'
#
loop_
_entity.id
_entity.type
_entity.pdbx_description
1 polymer ?
#
loop_
_entity_poly.entity_id
_entity_poly.type
_entity_poly.pdbx_seq_one_letter_code
_entity_poly.pdbx_strand_id
1 'polypeptide(L)'
;MNNANGTNRFKTPSVRIIESSTRTKTNNDSVSSTSSNVINNINNTTKSTTFLRSRNKIKLKPGHSPLDWNHLTITKGVKGELVTGLCKLKDDPIFLQLNSKVSINQLIHHIPPYQIKPPLKINKEILQKHQKWVSVDDKTSNDNDYWCIIDGKVYCLTEYLEFHPGGIDIITSLKDKDLLPWFNKHHRWVSYDKLLQTCFVGVYVE
;
A
#
# COMPACT_ATOMS: atom_id res chain seq x y z
N MET A 1 35.69 35.87 -38.36
CA MET A 1 34.63 36.86 -38.38
C MET A 1 33.33 36.22 -37.97
N ASN A 2 32.71 36.84 -37.00
CA ASN A 2 31.34 36.73 -36.51
C ASN A 2 30.94 35.56 -35.64
N ASN A 3 30.90 35.89 -34.34
CA ASN A 3 30.16 35.30 -33.24
C ASN A 3 28.64 35.39 -33.44
N ALA A 4 27.90 34.41 -32.98
CA ALA A 4 26.54 34.57 -32.50
C ALA A 4 26.27 33.68 -31.31
N ASN A 5 26.35 34.25 -30.11
CA ASN A 5 25.85 33.74 -28.83
C ASN A 5 24.31 33.76 -28.85
N GLY A 6 23.69 32.61 -28.71
CA GLY A 6 22.24 32.49 -28.44
C GLY A 6 21.99 32.00 -27.02
N THR A 7 21.77 32.94 -26.11
CA THR A 7 21.36 32.64 -24.71
C THR A 7 19.86 32.38 -24.67
N ASN A 8 19.46 31.14 -24.46
CA ASN A 8 18.07 30.77 -24.16
C ASN A 8 17.76 31.06 -22.69
N ARG A 9 17.01 32.14 -22.49
CA ARG A 9 16.46 32.56 -21.21
C ARG A 9 15.18 31.79 -20.93
N PHE A 10 15.20 30.87 -19.99
CA PHE A 10 13.98 30.20 -19.49
C PHE A 10 13.15 31.21 -18.66
N LYS A 11 11.93 31.45 -19.08
CA LYS A 11 10.94 32.22 -18.33
C LYS A 11 10.29 31.33 -17.28
N THR A 12 10.40 31.69 -16.02
CA THR A 12 9.64 31.10 -14.89
C THR A 12 8.19 31.56 -14.93
N PRO A 13 7.20 30.70 -14.73
CA PRO A 13 5.81 31.11 -14.60
C PRO A 13 5.53 31.75 -13.25
N SER A 14 4.93 32.93 -13.25
CA SER A 14 4.48 33.66 -12.06
C SER A 14 3.21 33.01 -11.49
N VAL A 15 3.27 32.67 -10.20
CA VAL A 15 2.13 32.19 -9.41
C VAL A 15 1.27 33.41 -9.02
N ARG A 16 -0.02 33.39 -9.41
CA ARG A 16 -1.03 34.34 -8.91
C ARG A 16 -1.59 33.81 -7.59
N ILE A 17 -1.38 34.55 -6.53
CA ILE A 17 -2.02 34.36 -5.24
C ILE A 17 -3.44 34.90 -5.34
N ILE A 18 -4.44 34.06 -5.12
CA ILE A 18 -5.84 34.49 -5.00
C ILE A 18 -6.14 34.64 -3.51
N GLU A 19 -6.28 35.86 -3.06
CA GLU A 19 -6.76 36.21 -1.73
C GLU A 19 -8.27 35.93 -1.65
N SER A 20 -8.68 35.01 -0.76
CA SER A 20 -10.08 34.79 -0.45
C SER A 20 -10.52 35.68 0.72
N SER A 21 -11.42 36.58 0.40
CA SER A 21 -12.09 37.52 1.27
C SER A 21 -12.94 36.82 2.33
N THR A 22 -12.63 37.10 3.59
CA THR A 22 -13.44 36.80 4.77
C THR A 22 -14.74 37.60 4.78
N ARG A 23 -15.87 36.94 4.94
CA ARG A 23 -17.14 37.54 5.22
C ARG A 23 -17.73 37.01 6.51
N THR A 24 -17.49 37.73 7.58
CA THR A 24 -18.21 37.64 8.88
C THR A 24 -19.66 38.10 8.69
N LYS A 25 -20.61 37.34 9.23
CA LYS A 25 -21.92 37.86 9.61
C LYS A 25 -22.30 37.24 10.99
N THR A 26 -22.33 38.15 11.94
CA THR A 26 -23.00 38.08 13.23
C THR A 26 -24.50 38.33 13.07
N ASN A 27 -25.30 37.69 13.93
CA ASN A 27 -26.39 38.20 14.78
C ASN A 27 -27.42 37.09 14.96
N ASN A 28 -27.63 36.65 16.21
CA ASN A 28 -28.62 37.08 17.25
C ASN A 28 -30.05 37.05 16.70
N ASP A 29 -30.95 36.25 17.22
CA ASP A 29 -31.73 36.47 18.44
C ASP A 29 -32.72 35.32 18.66
N SER A 30 -32.93 35.11 19.93
CA SER A 30 -33.97 34.38 20.65
C SER A 30 -35.40 34.61 20.14
N VAL A 31 -36.31 33.64 20.33
CA VAL A 31 -37.51 33.75 21.14
C VAL A 31 -38.30 32.41 21.12
N SER A 32 -38.74 32.03 22.29
CA SER A 32 -39.62 30.99 22.75
C SER A 32 -41.00 30.90 22.07
N SER A 33 -41.59 29.75 22.06
CA SER A 33 -42.78 29.32 22.81
C SER A 33 -43.68 28.34 22.08
N THR A 34 -43.92 27.24 22.77
CA THR A 34 -45.17 26.55 23.07
C THR A 34 -46.18 26.15 22.00
N SER A 35 -46.50 24.89 22.16
CA SER A 35 -47.86 24.29 22.19
C SER A 35 -48.34 23.45 21.00
N SER A 36 -48.42 22.20 21.35
CA SER A 36 -49.58 21.28 21.34
C SER A 36 -50.21 20.79 20.03
N ASN A 37 -50.15 19.49 19.95
CA ASN A 37 -51.19 18.50 19.62
C ASN A 37 -51.80 18.42 18.22
N VAL A 38 -51.78 17.22 17.77
CA VAL A 38 -52.91 16.29 17.46
C VAL A 38 -52.69 15.50 16.16
N ILE A 39 -52.44 14.22 16.37
CA ILE A 39 -52.96 13.02 15.69
C ILE A 39 -53.31 13.15 14.20
N ASN A 40 -52.68 12.32 13.33
CA ASN A 40 -53.32 11.15 12.73
C ASN A 40 -52.37 10.32 11.86
N ASN A 41 -52.36 9.14 12.22
CA ASN A 41 -52.05 7.89 11.60
C ASN A 41 -52.36 7.83 10.09
N ILE A 42 -51.40 7.56 9.22
CA ILE A 42 -51.60 6.71 8.03
C ILE A 42 -50.30 5.94 7.78
N ASN A 43 -50.41 4.66 7.95
CA ASN A 43 -49.43 3.65 7.55
C ASN A 43 -49.13 3.76 6.06
N ASN A 44 -47.87 3.92 5.68
CA ASN A 44 -47.36 3.31 4.47
C ASN A 44 -45.92 2.92 4.67
N THR A 45 -45.76 1.66 4.88
CA THR A 45 -44.54 0.89 4.98
C THR A 45 -43.80 0.92 3.66
N THR A 46 -42.85 1.75 3.54
CA THR A 46 -41.71 1.52 2.64
C THR A 46 -40.46 1.59 3.51
N LYS A 47 -40.10 0.43 4.06
CA LYS A 47 -38.79 0.23 4.67
C LYS A 47 -37.72 0.37 3.59
N SER A 48 -37.33 1.58 3.29
CA SER A 48 -36.04 1.86 2.71
C SER A 48 -35.01 1.58 3.79
N THR A 49 -34.64 0.31 3.89
CA THR A 49 -33.46 -0.08 4.66
C THR A 49 -32.24 0.44 3.88
N THR A 50 -31.94 1.70 4.05
CA THR A 50 -30.60 2.22 3.83
C THR A 50 -29.70 1.48 4.80
N PHE A 51 -29.14 0.37 4.33
CA PHE A 51 -27.99 -0.23 4.97
C PHE A 51 -26.87 0.80 4.89
N LEU A 52 -26.85 1.70 5.85
CA LEU A 52 -25.65 2.43 6.22
C LEU A 52 -24.66 1.38 6.70
N ARG A 53 -24.01 0.73 5.75
CA ARG A 53 -22.77 0.01 6.01
C ARG A 53 -21.82 1.06 6.57
N SER A 54 -21.84 1.22 7.88
CA SER A 54 -20.75 1.86 8.61
C SER A 54 -19.51 1.08 8.22
N ARG A 55 -18.80 1.59 7.22
CA ARG A 55 -17.45 1.11 6.93
C ARG A 55 -16.66 1.53 8.14
N ASN A 56 -16.41 0.59 9.04
CA ASN A 56 -15.47 0.79 10.13
C ASN A 56 -14.13 1.12 9.49
N LYS A 57 -13.85 2.42 9.34
CA LYS A 57 -12.55 2.87 8.86
C LYS A 57 -11.55 2.47 9.92
N ILE A 58 -10.64 1.58 9.53
CA ILE A 58 -9.50 1.26 10.37
C ILE A 58 -8.69 2.53 10.54
N LYS A 59 -8.47 2.92 11.79
CA LYS A 59 -7.64 4.07 12.10
C LYS A 59 -6.19 3.62 12.04
N LEU A 60 -5.48 4.05 11.01
CA LEU A 60 -4.05 3.80 10.89
C LEU A 60 -3.31 4.45 12.07
N LYS A 61 -2.22 3.82 12.49
CA LYS A 61 -1.31 4.37 13.50
C LYS A 61 -0.68 5.67 12.98
N PRO A 62 -0.29 6.62 13.84
CA PRO A 62 0.53 7.76 13.43
C PRO A 62 1.80 7.28 12.70
N GLY A 63 2.17 7.97 11.63
CA GLY A 63 3.33 7.59 10.80
C GLY A 63 3.05 6.48 9.77
N HIS A 64 1.78 6.07 9.58
CA HIS A 64 1.39 5.04 8.61
C HIS A 64 0.41 5.57 7.55
N SER A 65 0.54 6.84 7.20
CA SER A 65 -0.23 7.42 6.10
C SER A 65 0.31 6.98 4.72
N PRO A 66 -0.45 7.14 3.62
CA PRO A 66 0.05 6.91 2.28
C PRO A 66 1.30 7.76 1.93
N LEU A 67 1.45 8.94 2.53
CA LEU A 67 2.63 9.77 2.35
C LEU A 67 3.85 9.18 3.06
N ASP A 68 3.66 8.67 4.27
CA ASP A 68 4.72 7.98 5.02
C ASP A 68 5.17 6.72 4.27
N TRP A 69 4.24 5.97 3.66
CA TRP A 69 4.58 4.85 2.80
C TRP A 69 5.43 5.28 1.60
N ASN A 70 5.01 6.34 0.91
CA ASN A 70 5.79 6.87 -0.20
C ASN A 70 7.21 7.29 0.24
N HIS A 71 7.34 7.95 1.37
CA HIS A 71 8.65 8.29 1.94
C HIS A 71 9.49 7.04 2.24
N LEU A 72 8.87 5.99 2.78
CA LEU A 72 9.55 4.73 3.08
C LEU A 72 10.05 4.04 1.80
N THR A 73 9.25 4.03 0.73
CA THR A 73 9.63 3.43 -0.55
C THR A 73 10.81 4.13 -1.21
N ILE A 74 10.88 5.47 -1.17
CA ILE A 74 11.97 6.23 -1.76
C ILE A 74 13.25 6.27 -0.91
N THR A 75 13.18 5.93 0.37
CA THR A 75 14.33 5.90 1.28
C THR A 75 14.86 4.48 1.48
N LYS A 76 14.11 3.62 2.14
CA LYS A 76 14.46 2.23 2.42
C LYS A 76 14.21 1.31 1.23
N GLY A 77 13.10 1.54 0.51
CA GLY A 77 12.70 0.69 -0.60
C GLY A 77 13.72 0.65 -1.73
N VAL A 78 14.27 1.81 -2.12
CA VAL A 78 15.31 1.88 -3.17
C VAL A 78 16.56 1.07 -2.82
N LYS A 79 16.84 0.87 -1.54
CA LYS A 79 17.96 0.05 -1.04
C LYS A 79 17.63 -1.43 -0.93
N GLY A 80 16.35 -1.81 -1.13
CA GLY A 80 15.87 -3.19 -0.95
C GLY A 80 15.58 -3.57 0.51
N GLU A 81 15.61 -2.63 1.44
CA GLU A 81 15.42 -2.86 2.88
C GLU A 81 13.96 -3.18 3.25
N LEU A 82 13.01 -2.99 2.32
CA LEU A 82 11.60 -3.37 2.53
C LEU A 82 11.32 -4.85 2.26
N VAL A 83 12.26 -5.58 1.69
CA VAL A 83 12.11 -7.01 1.45
C VAL A 83 12.80 -7.78 2.56
N THR A 84 12.00 -8.26 3.50
CA THR A 84 12.46 -9.10 4.61
C THR A 84 12.62 -10.56 4.19
N GLY A 85 13.35 -11.37 4.95
CA GLY A 85 13.52 -12.79 4.71
C GLY A 85 14.55 -13.19 3.65
N LEU A 86 15.14 -12.25 2.91
CA LEU A 86 16.11 -12.55 1.86
C LEU A 86 17.36 -13.29 2.36
N CYS A 87 17.76 -13.07 3.60
CA CYS A 87 18.89 -13.78 4.20
C CYS A 87 18.69 -15.30 4.26
N LYS A 88 17.43 -15.74 4.45
CA LYS A 88 17.06 -17.16 4.50
C LYS A 88 17.17 -17.86 3.15
N LEU A 89 17.09 -17.11 2.05
CA LEU A 89 17.19 -17.66 0.69
C LEU A 89 18.60 -18.09 0.31
N LYS A 90 19.60 -17.44 0.87
CA LYS A 90 21.01 -17.67 0.49
C LYS A 90 21.47 -19.11 0.79
N ASP A 91 20.87 -19.72 1.81
CA ASP A 91 21.19 -21.06 2.27
C ASP A 91 20.10 -22.10 1.91
N ASP A 92 19.04 -21.68 1.22
CA ASP A 92 17.94 -22.57 0.82
C ASP A 92 18.31 -23.35 -0.46
N PRO A 93 18.46 -24.69 -0.38
CA PRO A 93 18.88 -25.50 -1.52
C PRO A 93 17.88 -25.46 -2.69
N ILE A 94 16.59 -25.35 -2.39
CA ILE A 94 15.53 -25.25 -3.41
C ILE A 94 15.66 -23.95 -4.16
N PHE A 95 15.88 -22.83 -3.44
CA PHE A 95 16.09 -21.54 -4.04
C PHE A 95 17.35 -21.51 -4.92
N LEU A 96 18.45 -22.10 -4.46
CA LEU A 96 19.71 -22.17 -5.19
C LEU A 96 19.59 -23.00 -6.48
N GLN A 97 18.81 -24.10 -6.45
CA GLN A 97 18.56 -24.93 -7.62
C GLN A 97 17.66 -24.23 -8.66
N LEU A 98 16.65 -23.47 -8.18
CA LEU A 98 15.64 -22.84 -9.03
C LEU A 98 16.18 -21.61 -9.76
N ASN A 99 17.17 -20.94 -9.18
CA ASN A 99 17.63 -19.65 -9.64
C ASN A 99 18.97 -19.73 -10.38
N SER A 100 19.19 -18.81 -11.34
CA SER A 100 20.45 -18.70 -12.04
C SER A 100 21.57 -18.20 -11.10
N LYS A 101 22.80 -18.66 -11.34
CA LYS A 101 23.98 -18.15 -10.61
C LYS A 101 24.13 -16.63 -10.73
N VAL A 102 23.71 -16.04 -11.84
CA VAL A 102 23.76 -14.60 -12.07
C VAL A 102 22.82 -13.87 -11.11
N SER A 103 21.56 -14.34 -10.97
CA SER A 103 20.56 -13.75 -10.05
C SER A 103 20.98 -13.91 -8.60
N ILE A 104 21.52 -15.09 -8.24
CA ILE A 104 22.01 -15.36 -6.89
C ILE A 104 23.19 -14.45 -6.54
N ASN A 105 24.15 -14.28 -7.46
CA ASN A 105 25.27 -13.36 -7.24
C ASN A 105 24.81 -11.93 -7.02
N GLN A 106 23.85 -11.44 -7.82
CA GLN A 106 23.29 -10.10 -7.63
C GLN A 106 22.65 -9.95 -6.23
N LEU A 107 21.92 -10.97 -5.77
CA LEU A 107 21.35 -10.98 -4.43
C LEU A 107 22.42 -10.97 -3.32
N ILE A 108 23.51 -11.74 -3.49
CA ILE A 108 24.64 -11.77 -2.55
C ILE A 108 25.33 -10.40 -2.48
N HIS A 109 25.44 -9.71 -3.61
CA HIS A 109 25.99 -8.34 -3.67
C HIS A 109 25.00 -7.25 -3.28
N HIS A 110 23.90 -7.62 -2.58
CA HIS A 110 22.90 -6.69 -2.05
C HIS A 110 22.20 -5.83 -3.11
N ILE A 111 22.13 -6.29 -4.35
CA ILE A 111 21.28 -5.64 -5.35
C ILE A 111 19.82 -5.85 -4.94
N PRO A 112 19.00 -4.78 -4.86
CA PRO A 112 17.60 -4.90 -4.51
C PRO A 112 16.85 -5.87 -5.43
N PRO A 113 15.98 -6.76 -4.91
CA PRO A 113 15.34 -7.80 -5.72
C PRO A 113 14.61 -7.29 -6.96
N TYR A 114 13.98 -6.11 -6.88
CA TYR A 114 13.28 -5.51 -8.01
C TYR A 114 14.21 -5.06 -9.16
N GLN A 115 15.53 -5.02 -8.94
CA GLN A 115 16.55 -4.67 -9.96
C GLN A 115 17.27 -5.90 -10.51
N ILE A 116 17.14 -7.06 -9.87
CA ILE A 116 17.82 -8.31 -10.27
C ILE A 116 17.32 -8.78 -11.65
N LYS A 117 18.26 -9.12 -12.52
CA LYS A 117 17.97 -9.64 -13.87
C LYS A 117 18.86 -10.85 -14.18
N PRO A 118 18.26 -11.99 -14.55
CA PRO A 118 16.83 -12.27 -14.60
C PRO A 118 16.21 -12.25 -13.20
N PRO A 119 14.88 -12.00 -13.09
CA PRO A 119 14.21 -11.92 -11.79
C PRO A 119 14.31 -13.24 -11.04
N LEU A 120 14.29 -13.15 -9.70
CA LEU A 120 14.30 -14.33 -8.84
C LEU A 120 13.04 -15.16 -9.10
N LYS A 121 13.18 -16.47 -9.05
CA LYS A 121 12.09 -17.44 -9.16
C LYS A 121 11.75 -17.94 -7.76
N ILE A 122 10.49 -17.92 -7.43
CA ILE A 122 9.94 -18.33 -6.14
C ILE A 122 8.86 -19.38 -6.39
N ASN A 123 9.05 -20.57 -5.85
CA ASN A 123 8.04 -21.61 -5.91
C ASN A 123 7.17 -21.62 -4.64
N LYS A 124 6.17 -22.50 -4.62
CA LYS A 124 5.23 -22.63 -3.51
C LYS A 124 5.93 -22.93 -2.17
N GLU A 125 6.95 -23.78 -2.17
CA GLU A 125 7.65 -24.18 -0.94
C GLU A 125 8.43 -23.03 -0.32
N ILE A 126 9.12 -22.25 -1.15
CA ILE A 126 9.82 -21.04 -0.71
C ILE A 126 8.81 -20.02 -0.20
N LEU A 127 7.72 -19.78 -0.94
CA LEU A 127 6.69 -18.83 -0.57
C LEU A 127 6.09 -19.16 0.82
N GLN A 128 5.75 -20.41 1.07
CA GLN A 128 5.15 -20.83 2.34
C GLN A 128 6.07 -20.63 3.55
N LYS A 129 7.38 -20.68 3.36
CA LYS A 129 8.36 -20.36 4.42
C LYS A 129 8.30 -18.88 4.82
N HIS A 130 7.84 -18.01 3.92
CA HIS A 130 7.79 -16.56 4.09
C HIS A 130 6.34 -16.01 4.23
N GLN A 131 5.38 -16.85 4.56
CA GLN A 131 3.99 -16.45 4.83
C GLN A 131 3.66 -16.51 6.32
N LYS A 132 4.57 -16.05 7.16
CA LYS A 132 4.40 -16.02 8.60
C LYS A 132 4.15 -14.57 9.03
N TRP A 133 2.93 -14.30 9.46
CA TRP A 133 2.61 -13.06 10.15
C TRP A 133 2.21 -13.38 11.58
N VAL A 134 2.91 -12.79 12.53
CA VAL A 134 2.58 -12.83 13.96
C VAL A 134 2.27 -11.40 14.36
N SER A 135 1.16 -11.19 15.07
CA SER A 135 0.77 -9.85 15.50
C SER A 135 1.86 -9.19 16.36
N VAL A 136 1.97 -7.88 16.26
CA VAL A 136 3.02 -7.05 16.87
C VAL A 136 3.15 -7.20 18.39
N ASP A 137 2.12 -7.72 19.05
CA ASP A 137 2.10 -7.95 20.50
C ASP A 137 3.00 -9.13 20.94
N ASP A 138 3.36 -10.01 20.02
CA ASP A 138 4.26 -11.14 20.26
C ASP A 138 5.65 -10.87 19.64
N LYS A 139 6.37 -9.92 20.21
CA LYS A 139 7.69 -9.45 19.77
C LYS A 139 8.83 -10.49 19.96
N THR A 140 8.52 -11.72 20.30
CA THR A 140 9.55 -12.73 20.57
C THR A 140 10.12 -13.37 19.32
N SER A 141 9.51 -13.20 18.14
CA SER A 141 10.04 -13.74 16.90
C SER A 141 10.39 -12.64 15.90
N ASN A 142 11.69 -12.45 15.64
CA ASN A 142 12.21 -11.66 14.51
C ASN A 142 11.87 -12.28 13.13
N ASP A 143 10.88 -13.15 13.06
CA ASP A 143 10.63 -14.07 11.95
C ASP A 143 9.35 -13.70 11.17
N ASN A 144 8.95 -12.43 11.24
CA ASN A 144 7.82 -11.91 10.51
C ASN A 144 8.19 -11.60 9.07
N ASP A 145 7.89 -12.56 8.18
CA ASP A 145 7.99 -12.37 6.75
C ASP A 145 6.63 -12.67 6.12
N TYR A 146 6.02 -11.69 5.48
CA TYR A 146 4.77 -11.90 4.77
C TYR A 146 4.92 -11.62 3.28
N TRP A 147 5.05 -12.68 2.50
CA TRP A 147 5.11 -12.63 1.05
C TRP A 147 3.78 -13.08 0.46
N CYS A 148 3.39 -12.49 -0.65
CA CYS A 148 2.16 -12.82 -1.35
C CYS A 148 2.36 -12.85 -2.87
N ILE A 149 1.41 -13.46 -3.56
CA ILE A 149 1.36 -13.47 -5.03
C ILE A 149 0.36 -12.40 -5.49
N ILE A 150 0.76 -11.60 -6.47
CA ILE A 150 -0.12 -10.70 -7.22
C ILE A 150 0.26 -10.82 -8.70
N ASP A 151 -0.65 -11.35 -9.52
CA ASP A 151 -0.44 -11.48 -10.96
C ASP A 151 0.82 -12.29 -11.31
N GLY A 152 1.02 -13.44 -10.64
CA GLY A 152 2.19 -14.29 -10.86
C GLY A 152 3.53 -13.70 -10.38
N LYS A 153 3.51 -12.56 -9.71
CA LYS A 153 4.68 -11.90 -9.10
C LYS A 153 4.63 -12.03 -7.59
N VAL A 154 5.77 -12.18 -6.96
CA VAL A 154 5.89 -12.27 -5.50
C VAL A 154 6.32 -10.93 -4.94
N TYR A 155 5.57 -10.46 -3.94
CA TYR A 155 5.82 -9.21 -3.22
C TYR A 155 5.96 -9.47 -1.72
N CYS A 156 6.91 -8.82 -1.08
CA CYS A 156 7.02 -8.78 0.38
C CYS A 156 6.15 -7.66 0.92
N LEU A 157 5.11 -8.01 1.67
CA LEU A 157 4.18 -7.03 2.25
C LEU A 157 4.41 -6.78 3.73
N THR A 158 5.44 -7.35 4.35
CA THR A 158 5.72 -7.27 5.78
C THR A 158 5.58 -5.85 6.33
N GLU A 159 6.30 -4.90 5.75
CA GLU A 159 6.23 -3.49 6.15
C GLU A 159 4.91 -2.82 5.71
N TYR A 160 4.36 -3.22 4.55
CA TYR A 160 3.15 -2.61 4.00
C TYR A 160 1.89 -2.93 4.79
N LEU A 161 1.84 -4.05 5.49
CA LEU A 161 0.64 -4.49 6.21
C LEU A 161 0.10 -3.43 7.17
N GLU A 162 0.97 -2.72 7.88
CA GLU A 162 0.57 -1.65 8.80
C GLU A 162 0.09 -0.37 8.10
N PHE A 163 0.46 -0.17 6.83
CA PHE A 163 0.01 0.95 6.00
C PHE A 163 -1.30 0.67 5.26
N HIS A 164 -1.79 -0.58 5.28
CA HIS A 164 -2.97 -0.95 4.51
C HIS A 164 -4.26 -0.42 5.12
N PRO A 165 -5.01 0.47 4.44
CA PRO A 165 -6.22 1.10 5.02
C PRO A 165 -7.36 0.13 5.31
N GLY A 166 -7.35 -1.06 4.69
CA GLY A 166 -8.33 -2.12 4.92
C GLY A 166 -7.99 -3.02 6.11
N GLY A 167 -6.84 -2.82 6.75
CA GLY A 167 -6.34 -3.64 7.85
C GLY A 167 -5.53 -4.84 7.38
N ILE A 168 -4.80 -5.40 8.32
CA ILE A 168 -3.86 -6.52 8.11
C ILE A 168 -4.63 -7.80 7.80
N ASP A 169 -5.72 -8.05 8.53
CA ASP A 169 -6.47 -9.30 8.48
C ASP A 169 -7.01 -9.65 7.09
N ILE A 170 -7.37 -8.63 6.31
CA ILE A 170 -7.88 -8.83 4.94
C ILE A 170 -6.81 -9.46 4.05
N ILE A 171 -5.56 -8.99 4.15
CA ILE A 171 -4.46 -9.50 3.35
C ILE A 171 -4.03 -10.88 3.86
N THR A 172 -3.85 -11.03 5.17
CA THR A 172 -3.34 -12.27 5.77
C THR A 172 -4.31 -13.44 5.67
N SER A 173 -5.61 -13.17 5.58
CA SER A 173 -6.64 -14.20 5.34
C SER A 173 -6.61 -14.83 3.94
N LEU A 174 -5.92 -14.19 2.99
CA LEU A 174 -5.79 -14.65 1.60
C LEU A 174 -4.47 -15.38 1.32
N LYS A 175 -3.87 -15.94 2.35
CA LYS A 175 -2.66 -16.75 2.27
C LYS A 175 -2.76 -17.82 1.18
N ASP A 176 -1.64 -18.11 0.51
CA ASP A 176 -1.51 -19.11 -0.57
C ASP A 176 -2.34 -18.82 -1.84
N LYS A 177 -2.97 -17.66 -1.96
CA LYS A 177 -3.78 -17.28 -3.13
C LYS A 177 -3.14 -16.12 -3.89
N ASP A 178 -3.41 -16.06 -5.20
CA ASP A 178 -3.13 -14.84 -5.96
C ASP A 178 -4.11 -13.75 -5.52
N LEU A 179 -3.56 -12.63 -5.06
CA LEU A 179 -4.34 -11.51 -4.56
C LEU A 179 -4.94 -10.64 -5.67
N LEU A 180 -4.56 -10.85 -6.94
CA LEU A 180 -5.01 -10.01 -8.05
C LEU A 180 -6.55 -9.91 -8.17
N PRO A 181 -7.34 -11.01 -8.06
CA PRO A 181 -8.79 -10.93 -8.13
C PRO A 181 -9.40 -10.06 -7.03
N TRP A 182 -8.86 -10.18 -5.80
CA TRP A 182 -9.31 -9.40 -4.64
C TRP A 182 -8.89 -7.94 -4.75
N PHE A 183 -7.67 -7.70 -5.23
CA PHE A 183 -7.16 -6.36 -5.49
C PHE A 183 -8.04 -5.64 -6.52
N ASN A 184 -8.33 -6.26 -7.65
CA ASN A 184 -9.18 -5.69 -8.69
C ASN A 184 -10.63 -5.44 -8.23
N LYS A 185 -11.15 -6.27 -7.34
CA LYS A 185 -12.49 -6.08 -6.77
C LYS A 185 -12.60 -4.82 -5.90
N HIS A 186 -11.53 -4.49 -5.16
CA HIS A 186 -11.57 -3.44 -4.14
C HIS A 186 -10.73 -2.21 -4.48
N HIS A 187 -9.71 -2.34 -5.35
CA HIS A 187 -8.69 -1.33 -5.63
C HIS A 187 -8.39 -1.15 -7.12
N ARG A 188 -9.36 -1.38 -7.98
CA ARG A 188 -9.24 -1.36 -9.44
C ARG A 188 -8.51 -0.12 -10.01
N TRP A 189 -8.61 1.00 -9.32
CA TRP A 189 -8.00 2.29 -9.72
C TRP A 189 -6.57 2.48 -9.21
N VAL A 190 -6.05 1.56 -8.41
CA VAL A 190 -4.70 1.63 -7.85
C VAL A 190 -3.76 0.74 -8.68
N SER A 191 -2.59 1.25 -9.03
CA SER A 191 -1.54 0.43 -9.64
C SER A 191 -0.70 -0.22 -8.55
N TYR A 192 -0.91 -1.52 -8.31
CA TYR A 192 -0.12 -2.27 -7.34
C TYR A 192 1.37 -2.34 -7.74
N ASP A 193 1.68 -2.44 -9.02
CA ASP A 193 3.08 -2.46 -9.51
C ASP A 193 3.86 -1.21 -9.10
N LYS A 194 3.21 -0.03 -9.14
CA LYS A 194 3.85 1.23 -8.70
C LYS A 194 3.89 1.32 -7.18
N LEU A 195 2.80 0.93 -6.51
CA LEU A 195 2.66 1.01 -5.06
C LEU A 195 3.66 0.10 -4.34
N LEU A 196 3.92 -1.10 -4.90
CA LEU A 196 4.72 -2.16 -4.30
C LEU A 196 6.02 -2.45 -5.07
N GLN A 197 6.44 -1.56 -5.97
CA GLN A 197 7.61 -1.78 -6.83
C GLN A 197 8.85 -2.19 -6.04
N THR A 198 9.14 -1.51 -4.96
CA THR A 198 10.32 -1.76 -4.10
C THR A 198 10.15 -2.96 -3.15
N CYS A 199 8.94 -3.51 -3.09
CA CYS A 199 8.61 -4.73 -2.36
C CYS A 199 8.65 -5.99 -3.25
N PHE A 200 8.91 -5.84 -4.55
CA PHE A 200 8.99 -6.96 -5.48
C PHE A 200 10.16 -7.89 -5.12
N VAL A 201 9.87 -9.17 -4.98
CA VAL A 201 10.84 -10.22 -4.66
C VAL A 201 11.26 -10.98 -5.91
N GLY A 202 10.30 -11.41 -6.73
CA GLY A 202 10.55 -12.23 -7.90
C GLY A 202 9.28 -12.67 -8.60
N VAL A 203 9.40 -13.65 -9.49
CA VAL A 203 8.28 -14.25 -10.22
C VAL A 203 7.90 -15.60 -9.58
N TYR A 204 6.59 -15.82 -9.45
CA TYR A 204 6.08 -17.11 -8.99
C TYR A 204 6.22 -18.15 -10.10
N VAL A 205 6.68 -19.34 -9.72
CA VAL A 205 6.79 -20.50 -10.60
C VAL A 205 6.17 -21.72 -9.90
N GLU A 206 5.44 -22.53 -10.64
CA GLU A 206 4.84 -23.77 -10.16
C GLU A 206 5.88 -24.86 -9.94
#